data_fb4988ec9d6be96012d27e1799f3387d
#
_entry.id   fb4988ec9d6be96012d27e1799f3387d
#
_cell.length_a   1.000
_cell.length_b   1.000
_cell.length_c   1.000
_cell.angle_alpha   90.00
_cell.angle_beta   90.00
_cell.angle_gamma   90.00
#
_symmetry.space_group_name_H-M   'P 1'
#
loop_
_entity.id
_entity.type
_entity.pdbx_description
1 polymer ?
#
loop_
_entity_poly.entity_id
_entity_poly.type
_entity_poly.pdbx_seq_one_letter_code
_entity_poly.pdbx_strand_id
1 'polypeptide(L)'
;MFSGVKKKMSKLLSVNKNKYKEKLIDETILGPDKLNNMDTTIHSRDDNLEQVVEQVVEQVVEQVVEQVKQIEIIKRELEENGYSVISNVYNNEEIEEYMSEFFKWYKNTENVEELHTIIHGNGIFKYFEIGHQRFAWLARTNSKIVNIFKQLWNTDELVTSFDGCCYYAPEFKGTHNYWTHTDQSSRKKGVHCYQSFLSLTNNRERTFIVYKGSHLLHEHYFTTLNIDEPYDWSILDENYISNLENKKIYVNVKAGDLVIWDSRTFHQNTCGNSNCNEERLVQYLCYLPKNDIKNNKRQQQLRRECVEERYTTSHWPYPLAIVPAQPRYNYYNPHNKIIIDYNTLPCPILHDLKEEIDKLL
;
A
#
# COMPACT_ATOMS: atom_id res chain seq x y z
N MET A 1 27.58 -4.25 15.00
CA MET A 1 26.28 -4.92 15.15
C MET A 1 26.10 -6.14 14.22
N PHE A 2 26.53 -6.07 12.95
CA PHE A 2 26.37 -7.13 11.94
C PHE A 2 27.08 -8.47 12.23
N SER A 3 28.22 -8.49 12.90
CA SER A 3 28.93 -9.76 13.22
C SER A 3 28.18 -10.64 14.24
N GLY A 4 27.39 -10.01 15.11
CA GLY A 4 26.57 -10.72 16.11
C GLY A 4 25.34 -11.41 15.51
N VAL A 5 24.73 -10.82 14.48
CA VAL A 5 23.56 -11.38 13.77
C VAL A 5 23.99 -12.59 12.93
N LYS A 6 25.10 -12.47 12.16
CA LYS A 6 25.68 -13.61 11.43
C LYS A 6 25.98 -14.82 12.36
N LYS A 7 26.54 -14.55 13.54
CA LYS A 7 26.91 -15.61 14.50
C LYS A 7 25.66 -16.22 15.18
N LYS A 8 24.59 -15.46 15.41
CA LYS A 8 23.32 -15.94 15.99
C LYS A 8 22.51 -16.73 14.97
N MET A 9 22.47 -16.31 13.70
CA MET A 9 21.82 -17.05 12.61
C MET A 9 22.56 -18.34 12.27
N SER A 10 23.89 -18.35 12.19
CA SER A 10 24.66 -19.58 11.96
C SER A 10 24.42 -20.62 13.06
N LYS A 11 24.21 -20.17 14.31
CA LYS A 11 23.90 -21.05 15.44
C LYS A 11 22.46 -21.60 15.40
N LEU A 12 21.49 -20.80 14.94
CA LEU A 12 20.10 -21.23 14.70
C LEU A 12 20.00 -22.23 13.53
N LEU A 13 20.77 -22.00 12.47
CA LEU A 13 20.83 -22.87 11.29
C LEU A 13 21.51 -24.21 11.61
N SER A 14 22.54 -24.23 12.46
CA SER A 14 23.19 -25.47 12.90
C SER A 14 22.29 -26.36 13.80
N VAL A 15 21.41 -25.75 14.60
CA VAL A 15 20.41 -26.46 15.43
C VAL A 15 19.25 -27.01 14.56
N ASN A 16 18.89 -26.34 13.49
CA ASN A 16 17.82 -26.80 12.61
C ASN A 16 18.31 -27.82 11.53
N LYS A 17 19.60 -27.86 11.18
CA LYS A 17 20.16 -28.85 10.23
C LYS A 17 19.75 -30.28 10.59
N ASN A 18 19.83 -30.65 11.85
CA ASN A 18 19.46 -32.01 12.30
C ASN A 18 17.96 -32.30 12.22
N LYS A 19 17.12 -31.30 12.49
CA LYS A 19 15.65 -31.45 12.47
C LYS A 19 15.09 -31.53 11.04
N TYR A 20 15.73 -30.87 10.07
CA TYR A 20 15.37 -30.98 8.65
C TYR A 20 15.93 -32.25 8.01
N LYS A 21 17.10 -32.73 8.47
CA LYS A 21 17.67 -34.01 8.04
C LYS A 21 16.77 -35.18 8.44
N GLU A 22 16.25 -35.20 9.66
CA GLU A 22 15.31 -36.23 10.13
C GLU A 22 13.98 -36.20 9.36
N LYS A 23 13.46 -35.02 9.02
CA LYS A 23 12.19 -34.88 8.30
C LYS A 23 12.29 -35.26 6.81
N LEU A 24 13.42 -35.04 6.17
CA LEU A 24 13.69 -35.45 4.78
C LEU A 24 13.91 -36.95 4.64
N ILE A 25 14.42 -37.62 5.69
CA ILE A 25 14.62 -39.09 5.72
C ILE A 25 13.27 -39.80 5.93
N ASP A 26 12.34 -39.20 6.67
CA ASP A 26 11.01 -39.80 6.94
C ASP A 26 10.02 -39.67 5.77
N GLU A 27 10.21 -38.70 4.86
CA GLU A 27 9.33 -38.49 3.69
C GLU A 27 9.81 -39.22 2.41
N THR A 28 11.00 -39.87 2.44
CA THR A 28 11.50 -40.67 1.30
C THR A 28 11.43 -42.18 1.62
N ILE A 29 10.21 -42.71 1.70
CA ILE A 29 9.97 -44.14 1.88
C ILE A 29 10.28 -44.87 0.54
N LEU A 30 11.44 -45.45 0.47
CA LEU A 30 11.73 -46.59 -0.43
C LEU A 30 11.91 -47.83 0.41
N GLY A 31 11.09 -48.85 0.13
CA GLY A 31 11.02 -50.09 0.86
C GLY A 31 12.32 -50.88 0.95
N PRO A 32 12.41 -51.91 1.85
CA PRO A 32 13.65 -52.51 2.36
C PRO A 32 14.50 -53.37 1.39
N ASP A 33 14.10 -53.51 0.13
CA ASP A 33 14.76 -54.49 -0.78
C ASP A 33 15.82 -53.92 -1.74
N LYS A 34 16.29 -52.69 -1.57
CA LYS A 34 17.30 -52.07 -2.47
C LYS A 34 18.59 -51.59 -1.79
N LEU A 35 18.89 -52.06 -0.61
CA LEU A 35 20.01 -51.53 0.22
C LEU A 35 21.38 -52.15 -0.03
N ASN A 36 21.54 -53.14 -0.92
CA ASN A 36 22.81 -53.89 -1.07
C ASN A 36 23.72 -53.48 -2.22
N ASN A 37 23.43 -52.40 -2.99
CA ASN A 37 24.30 -51.99 -4.13
C ASN A 37 24.55 -50.47 -4.22
N MET A 38 24.56 -49.72 -3.12
CA MET A 38 24.62 -48.24 -3.17
C MET A 38 25.72 -47.56 -2.33
N ASP A 39 26.81 -48.28 -1.99
CA ASP A 39 27.80 -47.76 -1.02
C ASP A 39 28.86 -46.80 -1.59
N THR A 40 28.94 -46.58 -2.91
CA THR A 40 29.93 -45.66 -3.49
C THR A 40 29.34 -44.45 -4.21
N THR A 41 28.00 -44.37 -4.35
CA THR A 41 27.32 -43.24 -5.04
C THR A 41 26.70 -42.23 -4.08
N ILE A 42 26.65 -42.54 -2.78
CA ILE A 42 25.98 -41.72 -1.76
C ILE A 42 26.88 -40.56 -1.36
N HIS A 43 28.20 -40.72 -1.23
CA HIS A 43 29.11 -39.64 -0.81
C HIS A 43 29.12 -38.45 -1.80
N SER A 44 29.14 -38.70 -3.12
CA SER A 44 29.16 -37.63 -4.12
C SER A 44 27.82 -36.89 -4.27
N ARG A 45 26.70 -37.51 -3.84
CA ARG A 45 25.35 -36.82 -3.80
C ARG A 45 25.17 -35.98 -2.56
N ASP A 46 25.72 -36.39 -1.41
CA ASP A 46 25.64 -35.66 -0.16
C ASP A 46 26.47 -34.37 -0.22
N ASP A 47 27.68 -34.40 -0.78
CA ASP A 47 28.53 -33.23 -0.98
C ASP A 47 27.89 -32.20 -1.92
N ASN A 48 27.20 -32.64 -2.96
CA ASN A 48 26.50 -31.76 -3.88
C ASN A 48 25.24 -31.14 -3.24
N LEU A 49 24.52 -31.87 -2.38
CA LEU A 49 23.38 -31.41 -1.64
C LEU A 49 23.78 -30.38 -0.58
N GLU A 50 24.89 -30.60 0.14
CA GLU A 50 25.43 -29.65 1.11
C GLU A 50 25.83 -28.32 0.46
N GLN A 51 26.51 -28.37 -0.69
CA GLN A 51 26.86 -27.16 -1.46
C GLN A 51 25.64 -26.40 -1.95
N VAL A 52 24.61 -27.07 -2.46
CA VAL A 52 23.35 -26.44 -2.89
C VAL A 52 22.63 -25.79 -1.71
N VAL A 53 22.55 -26.49 -0.57
CA VAL A 53 21.94 -25.93 0.64
C VAL A 53 22.71 -24.71 1.16
N GLU A 54 24.04 -24.75 1.12
CA GLU A 54 24.88 -23.62 1.55
C GLU A 54 24.69 -22.40 0.63
N GLN A 55 24.66 -22.60 -0.68
CA GLN A 55 24.38 -21.55 -1.65
C GLN A 55 22.98 -20.92 -1.46
N VAL A 56 21.95 -21.75 -1.26
CA VAL A 56 20.58 -21.26 -1.00
C VAL A 56 20.53 -20.48 0.31
N VAL A 57 21.18 -20.95 1.36
CA VAL A 57 21.26 -20.24 2.65
C VAL A 57 21.98 -18.91 2.51
N GLU A 58 23.08 -18.85 1.75
CA GLU A 58 23.81 -17.60 1.51
C GLU A 58 22.96 -16.60 0.74
N GLN A 59 22.28 -17.03 -0.33
CA GLN A 59 21.34 -16.17 -1.08
C GLN A 59 20.19 -15.63 -0.20
N VAL A 60 19.59 -16.48 0.64
CA VAL A 60 18.53 -16.05 1.56
C VAL A 60 19.06 -15.04 2.59
N VAL A 61 20.26 -15.25 3.12
CA VAL A 61 20.89 -14.31 4.05
C VAL A 61 21.19 -12.97 3.37
N GLU A 62 21.68 -12.95 2.14
CA GLU A 62 21.91 -11.73 1.38
C GLU A 62 20.60 -10.96 1.12
N GLN A 63 19.53 -11.67 0.72
CA GLN A 63 18.21 -11.07 0.52
C GLN A 63 17.66 -10.45 1.82
N VAL A 64 17.76 -11.14 2.94
CA VAL A 64 17.32 -10.62 4.24
C VAL A 64 18.14 -9.41 4.66
N VAL A 65 19.45 -9.41 4.45
CA VAL A 65 20.33 -8.26 4.76
C VAL A 65 19.96 -7.05 3.90
N GLU A 66 19.67 -7.26 2.62
CA GLU A 66 19.28 -6.18 1.72
C GLU A 66 17.90 -5.61 2.10
N GLN A 67 16.93 -6.46 2.43
CA GLN A 67 15.62 -6.01 2.94
C GLN A 67 15.75 -5.19 4.23
N VAL A 68 16.62 -5.60 5.16
CA VAL A 68 16.87 -4.83 6.40
C VAL A 68 17.48 -3.47 6.10
N LYS A 69 18.44 -3.40 5.17
CA LYS A 69 19.01 -2.11 4.75
C LYS A 69 17.95 -1.22 4.09
N GLN A 70 17.14 -1.78 3.23
CA GLN A 70 16.08 -1.03 2.54
C GLN A 70 15.10 -0.42 3.53
N ILE A 71 14.64 -1.17 4.54
CA ILE A 71 13.70 -0.64 5.53
C ILE A 71 14.32 0.44 6.42
N GLU A 72 15.63 0.35 6.74
CA GLU A 72 16.33 1.40 7.46
C GLU A 72 16.41 2.71 6.62
N ILE A 73 16.60 2.60 5.30
CA ILE A 73 16.56 3.74 4.39
C ILE A 73 15.17 4.37 4.37
N ILE A 74 14.11 3.56 4.21
CA ILE A 74 12.72 4.02 4.20
C ILE A 74 12.39 4.77 5.50
N LYS A 75 12.73 4.20 6.67
CA LYS A 75 12.49 4.82 7.97
C LYS A 75 13.21 6.17 8.10
N ARG A 76 14.45 6.25 7.69
CA ARG A 76 15.22 7.49 7.69
C ARG A 76 14.60 8.54 6.76
N GLU A 77 14.20 8.16 5.55
CA GLU A 77 13.54 9.08 4.61
C GLU A 77 12.20 9.59 5.13
N LEU A 78 11.39 8.72 5.76
CA LEU A 78 10.15 9.12 6.40
C LEU A 78 10.40 10.09 7.57
N GLU A 79 11.45 9.87 8.36
CA GLU A 79 11.83 10.74 9.47
C GLU A 79 12.36 12.09 9.01
N GLU A 80 13.21 12.13 7.97
CA GLU A 80 13.85 13.35 7.49
C GLU A 80 12.98 14.14 6.50
N ASN A 81 12.31 13.43 5.59
CA ASN A 81 11.62 14.01 4.44
C ASN A 81 10.11 14.02 4.58
N GLY A 82 9.54 13.14 5.42
CA GLY A 82 8.11 12.88 5.54
C GLY A 82 7.56 11.94 4.47
N TYR A 83 8.37 11.48 3.52
CA TYR A 83 7.99 10.52 2.49
C TYR A 83 9.20 9.70 2.01
N SER A 84 8.91 8.55 1.41
CA SER A 84 9.89 7.66 0.76
C SER A 84 9.31 7.08 -0.53
N VAL A 85 10.17 6.81 -1.51
CA VAL A 85 9.83 6.14 -2.77
C VAL A 85 10.59 4.83 -2.87
N ILE A 86 9.87 3.72 -2.95
CA ILE A 86 10.42 2.37 -3.02
C ILE A 86 10.21 1.84 -4.43
N SER A 87 11.29 1.66 -5.17
CA SER A 87 11.22 1.29 -6.57
C SER A 87 10.98 -0.19 -6.77
N ASN A 88 10.26 -0.54 -7.86
CA ASN A 88 10.07 -1.91 -8.34
C ASN A 88 9.45 -2.87 -7.30
N VAL A 89 8.49 -2.40 -6.51
CA VAL A 89 7.73 -3.26 -5.59
C VAL A 89 6.85 -4.22 -6.38
N TYR A 90 6.19 -3.74 -7.44
CA TYR A 90 5.52 -4.58 -8.44
C TYR A 90 6.45 -4.84 -9.62
N ASN A 91 6.44 -6.07 -10.12
CA ASN A 91 7.04 -6.43 -11.41
C ASN A 91 6.05 -6.17 -12.57
N ASN A 92 6.48 -6.41 -13.80
CA ASN A 92 5.66 -6.14 -14.98
C ASN A 92 4.39 -6.99 -15.02
N GLU A 93 4.47 -8.27 -14.63
CA GLU A 93 3.34 -9.18 -14.63
C GLU A 93 2.28 -8.74 -13.61
N GLU A 94 2.69 -8.31 -12.42
CA GLU A 94 1.79 -7.78 -11.38
C GLU A 94 1.12 -6.47 -11.84
N ILE A 95 1.86 -5.61 -12.56
CA ILE A 95 1.34 -4.37 -13.12
C ILE A 95 0.29 -4.67 -14.21
N GLU A 96 0.60 -5.58 -15.14
CA GLU A 96 -0.30 -5.99 -16.21
C GLU A 96 -1.59 -6.62 -15.67
N GLU A 97 -1.50 -7.51 -14.67
CA GLU A 97 -2.67 -8.09 -14.02
C GLU A 97 -3.56 -7.01 -13.39
N TYR A 98 -2.96 -6.09 -12.61
CA TYR A 98 -3.71 -4.99 -12.00
C TYR A 98 -4.40 -4.14 -13.06
N MET A 99 -3.66 -3.70 -14.08
CA MET A 99 -4.17 -2.84 -15.15
C MET A 99 -5.33 -3.52 -15.91
N SER A 100 -5.17 -4.81 -16.21
CA SER A 100 -6.22 -5.62 -16.87
C SER A 100 -7.51 -5.65 -16.05
N GLU A 101 -7.43 -5.93 -14.75
CA GLU A 101 -8.60 -5.98 -13.86
C GLU A 101 -9.23 -4.59 -13.66
N PHE A 102 -8.40 -3.53 -13.54
CA PHE A 102 -8.91 -2.16 -13.44
C PHE A 102 -9.67 -1.74 -14.69
N PHE A 103 -9.08 -1.89 -15.89
CA PHE A 103 -9.76 -1.48 -17.12
C PHE A 103 -10.94 -2.36 -17.50
N LYS A 104 -10.93 -3.64 -17.12
CA LYS A 104 -12.11 -4.50 -17.23
C LYS A 104 -13.27 -3.96 -16.40
N TRP A 105 -13.02 -3.61 -15.12
CA TRP A 105 -14.02 -3.00 -14.26
C TRP A 105 -14.46 -1.62 -14.79
N TYR A 106 -13.52 -0.74 -15.13
CA TYR A 106 -13.78 0.62 -15.59
C TYR A 106 -14.67 0.66 -16.84
N LYS A 107 -14.42 -0.22 -17.82
CA LYS A 107 -15.18 -0.28 -19.08
C LYS A 107 -16.56 -0.96 -18.94
N ASN A 108 -16.71 -1.84 -17.96
CA ASN A 108 -17.95 -2.62 -17.81
C ASN A 108 -18.86 -2.09 -16.68
N THR A 109 -18.48 -1.02 -16.00
CA THR A 109 -19.28 -0.38 -14.96
C THR A 109 -19.94 0.87 -15.52
N GLU A 110 -21.26 0.85 -15.57
CA GLU A 110 -22.05 1.95 -16.13
C GLU A 110 -21.84 3.25 -15.35
N ASN A 111 -21.74 4.38 -16.07
CA ASN A 111 -21.59 5.74 -15.55
C ASN A 111 -20.29 6.00 -14.74
N VAL A 112 -19.34 5.08 -14.69
CA VAL A 112 -18.06 5.28 -13.98
C VAL A 112 -17.28 6.46 -14.53
N GLU A 113 -17.12 6.52 -15.84
CA GLU A 113 -16.36 7.57 -16.51
C GLU A 113 -17.04 8.94 -16.37
N GLU A 114 -18.37 9.00 -16.58
CA GLU A 114 -19.16 10.23 -16.43
C GLU A 114 -19.04 10.77 -15.01
N LEU A 115 -19.30 9.94 -13.99
CA LEU A 115 -19.21 10.33 -12.61
C LEU A 115 -17.79 10.81 -12.24
N HIS A 116 -16.78 10.09 -12.69
CA HIS A 116 -15.38 10.43 -12.41
C HIS A 116 -14.99 11.77 -13.01
N THR A 117 -15.38 12.05 -14.25
CA THR A 117 -15.09 13.31 -14.94
C THR A 117 -15.75 14.51 -14.25
N ILE A 118 -16.99 14.34 -13.78
CA ILE A 118 -17.76 15.43 -13.17
C ILE A 118 -17.34 15.73 -11.73
N ILE A 119 -17.07 14.68 -10.94
CA ILE A 119 -16.95 14.83 -9.46
C ILE A 119 -15.50 14.99 -9.03
N HIS A 120 -14.54 14.46 -9.77
CA HIS A 120 -13.19 14.26 -9.27
C HIS A 120 -12.11 15.01 -10.05
N GLY A 121 -12.13 16.36 -10.01
CA GLY A 121 -11.02 17.16 -10.52
C GLY A 121 -9.64 16.75 -9.96
N ASN A 122 -9.62 16.06 -8.82
CA ASN A 122 -8.40 15.52 -8.19
C ASN A 122 -8.11 14.05 -8.56
N GLY A 123 -8.88 13.45 -9.48
CA GLY A 123 -8.70 12.09 -9.98
C GLY A 123 -9.04 10.95 -9.02
N ILE A 124 -9.55 11.24 -7.81
CA ILE A 124 -9.76 10.24 -6.77
C ILE A 124 -11.08 9.49 -6.97
N PHE A 125 -11.02 8.19 -7.17
CA PHE A 125 -12.18 7.29 -7.19
C PHE A 125 -12.57 6.84 -5.77
N LYS A 126 -13.88 6.95 -5.44
CA LYS A 126 -14.41 6.60 -4.11
C LYS A 126 -15.68 5.75 -4.16
N TYR A 127 -16.33 5.64 -5.32
CA TYR A 127 -17.65 5.02 -5.49
C TYR A 127 -17.56 3.68 -6.22
N PHE A 128 -18.70 3.06 -6.52
CA PHE A 128 -18.80 1.82 -7.28
C PHE A 128 -18.05 0.64 -6.65
N GLU A 129 -18.04 0.56 -5.31
CA GLU A 129 -17.35 -0.50 -4.54
C GLU A 129 -15.85 -0.62 -4.88
N ILE A 130 -15.23 0.47 -5.32
CA ILE A 130 -13.87 0.44 -5.83
C ILE A 130 -12.87 -0.09 -4.81
N GLY A 131 -13.11 0.16 -3.51
CA GLY A 131 -12.29 -0.37 -2.43
C GLY A 131 -12.29 -1.90 -2.34
N HIS A 132 -13.21 -2.60 -3.02
CA HIS A 132 -13.35 -4.05 -2.95
C HIS A 132 -13.21 -4.74 -4.31
N GLN A 133 -12.89 -4.00 -5.36
CA GLN A 133 -12.62 -4.62 -6.66
C GLN A 133 -11.33 -5.46 -6.63
N ARG A 134 -11.23 -6.46 -7.53
CA ARG A 134 -10.11 -7.40 -7.56
C ARG A 134 -8.74 -6.71 -7.62
N PHE A 135 -8.59 -5.71 -8.48
CA PHE A 135 -7.34 -4.96 -8.58
C PHE A 135 -6.92 -4.29 -7.26
N ALA A 136 -7.88 -3.79 -6.48
CA ALA A 136 -7.59 -3.19 -5.18
C ALA A 136 -7.12 -4.23 -4.15
N TRP A 137 -7.68 -5.45 -4.21
CA TRP A 137 -7.26 -6.55 -3.34
C TRP A 137 -5.91 -7.15 -3.76
N LEU A 138 -5.61 -7.27 -5.05
CA LEU A 138 -4.29 -7.66 -5.54
C LEU A 138 -3.19 -6.78 -4.93
N ALA A 139 -3.40 -5.46 -4.89
CA ALA A 139 -2.44 -4.54 -4.29
C ALA A 139 -2.39 -4.67 -2.75
N ARG A 140 -3.54 -4.78 -2.07
CA ARG A 140 -3.59 -4.86 -0.59
C ARG A 140 -3.02 -6.13 -0.02
N THR A 141 -3.16 -7.23 -0.73
CA THR A 141 -2.68 -8.55 -0.28
C THR A 141 -1.26 -8.86 -0.74
N ASN A 142 -0.65 -8.00 -1.55
CA ASN A 142 0.71 -8.21 -2.04
C ASN A 142 1.70 -8.31 -0.88
N SER A 143 2.36 -9.46 -0.78
CA SER A 143 3.24 -9.79 0.35
C SER A 143 4.42 -8.84 0.50
N LYS A 144 4.95 -8.27 -0.60
CA LYS A 144 6.07 -7.31 -0.56
C LYS A 144 5.62 -6.02 0.13
N ILE A 145 4.44 -5.50 -0.24
CA ILE A 145 3.86 -4.29 0.36
C ILE A 145 3.53 -4.53 1.83
N VAL A 146 2.81 -5.62 2.14
CA VAL A 146 2.45 -5.98 3.51
C VAL A 146 3.69 -6.11 4.41
N ASN A 147 4.77 -6.74 3.91
CA ASN A 147 6.01 -6.90 4.67
C ASN A 147 6.73 -5.57 4.93
N ILE A 148 6.69 -4.60 4.01
CA ILE A 148 7.21 -3.25 4.25
C ILE A 148 6.48 -2.62 5.43
N PHE A 149 5.13 -2.67 5.46
CA PHE A 149 4.35 -2.09 6.55
C PHE A 149 4.51 -2.85 7.89
N LYS A 150 4.68 -4.18 7.86
CA LYS A 150 5.03 -4.95 9.06
C LYS A 150 6.33 -4.47 9.69
N GLN A 151 7.35 -4.21 8.86
CA GLN A 151 8.63 -3.72 9.33
C GLN A 151 8.60 -2.24 9.76
N LEU A 152 7.80 -1.39 9.09
CA LEU A 152 7.59 -0.01 9.51
C LEU A 152 6.94 0.07 10.89
N TRP A 153 5.90 -0.72 11.13
CA TRP A 153 5.16 -0.76 12.39
C TRP A 153 5.76 -1.72 13.43
N ASN A 154 6.81 -2.48 13.06
CA ASN A 154 7.42 -3.51 13.89
C ASN A 154 6.38 -4.49 14.47
N THR A 155 5.53 -5.04 13.61
CA THR A 155 4.46 -5.98 13.95
C THR A 155 4.28 -7.03 12.87
N ASP A 156 3.85 -8.23 13.22
CA ASP A 156 3.53 -9.29 12.27
C ASP A 156 2.05 -9.27 11.83
N GLU A 157 1.20 -8.53 12.55
CA GLU A 157 -0.23 -8.46 12.30
C GLU A 157 -0.68 -7.05 11.95
N LEU A 158 -1.30 -6.91 10.78
CA LEU A 158 -1.80 -5.66 10.25
C LEU A 158 -3.29 -5.77 9.93
N VAL A 159 -3.97 -4.62 9.94
CA VAL A 159 -5.28 -4.42 9.34
C VAL A 159 -5.20 -3.32 8.29
N THR A 160 -6.06 -3.42 7.26
CA THR A 160 -6.07 -2.47 6.14
C THR A 160 -7.34 -1.64 6.08
N SER A 161 -7.28 -0.51 5.38
CA SER A 161 -8.44 0.26 4.92
C SER A 161 -8.92 -0.24 3.55
N PHE A 162 -10.12 0.20 3.15
CA PHE A 162 -10.72 -0.14 1.85
C PHE A 162 -10.85 1.13 1.00
N ASP A 163 -9.75 1.86 0.89
CA ASP A 163 -9.68 3.10 0.11
C ASP A 163 -9.71 2.82 -1.40
N GLY A 164 -10.01 3.86 -2.17
CA GLY A 164 -10.07 3.81 -3.62
C GLY A 164 -8.71 3.95 -4.29
N CYS A 165 -8.75 4.52 -5.49
CA CYS A 165 -7.57 4.80 -6.31
C CYS A 165 -7.60 6.22 -6.86
N CYS A 166 -6.55 6.63 -7.55
CA CYS A 166 -6.58 7.85 -8.37
C CYS A 166 -6.34 7.47 -9.82
N TYR A 167 -7.20 7.97 -10.71
CA TYR A 167 -7.05 7.78 -12.14
C TYR A 167 -7.24 9.08 -12.89
N TYR A 168 -6.35 9.34 -13.83
CA TYR A 168 -6.47 10.35 -14.87
C TYR A 168 -6.23 9.71 -16.22
N ALA A 169 -7.23 9.73 -17.10
CA ALA A 169 -7.06 9.31 -18.48
C ALA A 169 -6.14 10.28 -19.25
N PRO A 170 -5.43 9.83 -20.29
CA PRO A 170 -4.51 10.70 -21.08
C PRO A 170 -5.18 11.99 -21.57
N GLU A 171 -6.42 11.90 -22.03
CA GLU A 171 -7.22 13.01 -22.56
C GLU A 171 -7.81 13.95 -21.51
N PHE A 172 -7.70 13.63 -20.23
CA PHE A 172 -8.22 14.46 -19.15
C PHE A 172 -7.59 15.88 -19.21
N LYS A 173 -8.42 16.91 -19.20
CA LYS A 173 -8.04 18.33 -19.24
C LYS A 173 -8.63 19.05 -18.04
N GLY A 174 -8.11 18.74 -16.88
CA GLY A 174 -8.46 19.45 -15.64
C GLY A 174 -7.68 20.73 -15.45
N THR A 175 -8.19 21.60 -14.62
CA THR A 175 -7.45 22.75 -14.10
C THR A 175 -6.77 22.37 -12.80
N HIS A 176 -5.52 22.79 -12.63
CA HIS A 176 -4.82 22.61 -11.37
C HIS A 176 -5.48 23.49 -10.31
N ASN A 177 -6.10 22.86 -9.32
CA ASN A 177 -6.67 23.55 -8.16
C ASN A 177 -5.75 23.39 -6.97
N TYR A 178 -5.62 24.43 -6.16
CA TYR A 178 -4.98 24.36 -4.88
C TYR A 178 -5.85 23.53 -3.93
N TRP A 179 -5.26 22.50 -3.34
CA TRP A 179 -5.90 21.67 -2.32
C TRP A 179 -4.88 20.98 -1.42
N THR A 180 -3.71 21.61 -1.27
CA THR A 180 -2.68 21.10 -0.35
C THR A 180 -3.29 20.91 1.03
N HIS A 181 -3.14 19.72 1.59
CA HIS A 181 -3.74 19.30 2.84
C HIS A 181 -2.79 18.45 3.66
N THR A 182 -3.20 18.17 4.87
CA THR A 182 -2.67 17.14 5.74
C THR A 182 -3.77 16.18 6.13
N ASP A 183 -3.42 14.92 6.37
CA ASP A 183 -4.39 13.86 6.72
C ASP A 183 -4.30 13.46 8.20
N GLN A 184 -3.82 14.35 9.04
CA GLN A 184 -3.79 14.13 10.48
C GLN A 184 -4.33 15.35 11.25
N SER A 185 -5.23 15.09 12.20
CA SER A 185 -5.79 16.10 13.11
C SER A 185 -4.70 16.83 13.89
N SER A 186 -4.89 18.14 14.14
CA SER A 186 -4.02 18.95 15.01
C SER A 186 -3.93 18.42 16.45
N ARG A 187 -4.93 17.64 16.87
CA ARG A 187 -5.01 17.05 18.21
C ARG A 187 -4.17 15.78 18.37
N LYS A 188 -3.62 15.24 17.28
CA LYS A 188 -2.77 14.05 17.26
C LYS A 188 -1.30 14.44 17.20
N LYS A 189 -0.52 13.98 18.17
CA LYS A 189 0.91 14.25 18.28
C LYS A 189 1.73 13.11 17.72
N GLY A 190 2.81 13.42 16.98
CA GLY A 190 3.67 12.41 16.36
C GLY A 190 2.98 11.67 15.19
N VAL A 191 3.62 10.62 14.67
CA VAL A 191 3.08 9.82 13.57
C VAL A 191 1.96 8.90 14.05
N HIS A 192 0.83 8.93 13.35
CA HIS A 192 -0.31 8.05 13.62
C HIS A 192 -0.63 7.12 12.45
N CYS A 193 -0.21 7.47 11.25
CA CYS A 193 -0.45 6.67 10.05
C CYS A 193 0.65 6.92 9.02
N TYR A 194 1.08 5.85 8.39
CA TYR A 194 1.79 5.91 7.11
C TYR A 194 0.79 5.56 6.01
N GLN A 195 0.55 6.52 5.14
CA GLN A 195 -0.25 6.34 3.93
C GLN A 195 0.66 5.94 2.78
N SER A 196 0.10 5.31 1.77
CA SER A 196 0.85 4.99 0.57
C SER A 196 -0.02 4.93 -0.68
N PHE A 197 0.65 4.95 -1.82
CA PHE A 197 0.08 4.47 -3.07
C PHE A 197 1.09 3.63 -3.85
N LEU A 198 0.58 2.61 -4.52
CA LEU A 198 1.27 1.86 -5.55
C LEU A 198 1.03 2.56 -6.89
N SER A 199 2.09 2.90 -7.62
CA SER A 199 1.97 3.48 -8.96
C SER A 199 1.89 2.40 -10.02
N LEU A 200 0.87 2.47 -10.90
CA LEU A 200 0.69 1.55 -12.03
C LEU A 200 1.14 2.18 -13.36
N THR A 201 1.53 3.46 -13.31
CA THR A 201 1.93 4.27 -14.46
C THR A 201 3.19 5.07 -14.15
N ASN A 202 3.88 5.54 -15.20
CA ASN A 202 5.01 6.45 -15.06
C ASN A 202 4.50 7.88 -15.02
N ASN A 203 4.79 8.61 -13.94
CA ASN A 203 4.27 9.95 -13.76
C ASN A 203 5.33 10.96 -13.30
N ARG A 204 5.34 12.13 -13.91
CA ARG A 204 6.19 13.27 -13.61
C ARG A 204 5.41 14.57 -13.45
N GLU A 205 4.43 14.80 -14.35
CA GLU A 205 3.57 15.99 -14.35
C GLU A 205 2.25 15.71 -13.63
N ARG A 206 1.55 14.60 -13.96
CA ARG A 206 0.38 14.12 -13.21
C ARG A 206 0.82 13.27 -12.06
N THR A 207 1.26 13.90 -11.00
CA THR A 207 1.91 13.17 -9.90
C THR A 207 1.49 13.66 -8.52
N PHE A 208 2.15 13.14 -7.53
CA PHE A 208 2.03 13.51 -6.14
C PHE A 208 2.99 14.66 -5.84
N ILE A 209 2.47 15.71 -5.22
CA ILE A 209 3.24 16.84 -4.72
C ILE A 209 3.36 16.70 -3.22
N VAL A 210 4.58 16.79 -2.69
CA VAL A 210 4.86 16.84 -1.26
C VAL A 210 5.70 18.08 -0.92
N TYR A 211 5.54 18.57 0.28
CA TYR A 211 6.44 19.59 0.85
C TYR A 211 7.42 18.87 1.78
N LYS A 212 8.63 18.63 1.28
CA LYS A 212 9.67 17.85 1.96
C LYS A 212 9.93 18.37 3.39
N GLY A 213 9.83 17.48 4.38
CA GLY A 213 10.04 17.80 5.79
C GLY A 213 8.86 18.54 6.45
N SER A 214 7.71 18.72 5.75
CA SER A 214 6.56 19.45 6.29
C SER A 214 5.84 18.71 7.42
N HIS A 215 5.98 17.39 7.55
CA HIS A 215 5.49 16.62 8.69
C HIS A 215 6.05 17.12 10.03
N LEU A 216 7.28 17.67 10.03
CA LEU A 216 7.89 18.30 11.20
C LEU A 216 7.30 19.69 11.52
N LEU A 217 6.63 20.30 10.54
CA LEU A 217 5.97 21.61 10.69
C LEU A 217 4.49 21.49 11.09
N HIS A 218 3.92 20.30 11.09
CA HIS A 218 2.49 20.07 11.33
C HIS A 218 1.99 20.71 12.63
N GLU A 219 2.60 20.43 13.76
CA GLU A 219 2.21 21.03 15.04
C GLU A 219 2.44 22.55 15.08
N HIS A 220 3.53 23.02 14.50
CA HIS A 220 3.84 24.43 14.39
C HIS A 220 2.80 25.18 13.56
N TYR A 221 2.40 24.62 12.41
CA TYR A 221 1.36 25.19 11.55
C TYR A 221 0.07 25.46 12.32
N PHE A 222 -0.49 24.47 12.95
CA PHE A 222 -1.76 24.59 13.68
C PHE A 222 -1.65 25.53 14.89
N THR A 223 -0.53 25.49 15.59
CA THR A 223 -0.29 26.36 16.75
C THR A 223 -0.15 27.83 16.32
N THR A 224 0.63 28.10 15.26
CA THR A 224 0.90 29.47 14.79
C THR A 224 -0.37 30.14 14.26
N LEU A 225 -1.23 29.39 13.57
CA LEU A 225 -2.48 29.91 13.04
C LEU A 225 -3.65 29.79 14.01
N ASN A 226 -3.40 29.26 15.22
CA ASN A 226 -4.43 29.04 16.26
C ASN A 226 -5.63 28.22 15.73
N ILE A 227 -5.34 27.14 14.98
CA ILE A 227 -6.36 26.26 14.41
C ILE A 227 -6.47 25.00 15.27
N ASP A 228 -7.68 24.69 15.75
CA ASP A 228 -8.03 23.42 16.38
C ASP A 228 -8.83 22.57 15.39
N GLU A 229 -8.13 21.70 14.66
CA GLU A 229 -8.74 20.81 13.67
C GLU A 229 -8.96 19.41 14.28
N PRO A 230 -10.21 19.02 14.54
CA PRO A 230 -10.51 17.72 15.13
C PRO A 230 -10.48 16.56 14.12
N TYR A 231 -10.57 16.86 12.82
CA TYR A 231 -10.67 15.85 11.78
C TYR A 231 -9.32 15.53 11.16
N ASP A 232 -9.19 14.31 10.66
CA ASP A 232 -7.98 13.81 9.99
C ASP A 232 -7.93 14.19 8.50
N TRP A 233 -8.31 15.42 8.19
CA TRP A 233 -8.16 16.04 6.87
C TRP A 233 -8.37 17.53 6.99
N SER A 234 -7.41 18.33 6.55
CA SER A 234 -7.50 19.77 6.60
C SER A 234 -6.76 20.41 5.42
N ILE A 235 -7.48 21.25 4.65
CA ILE A 235 -6.82 22.10 3.64
C ILE A 235 -5.97 23.13 4.39
N LEU A 236 -4.74 23.32 3.93
CA LEU A 236 -3.80 24.24 4.55
C LEU A 236 -3.94 25.65 3.96
N ASP A 237 -3.57 26.66 4.74
CA ASP A 237 -3.58 28.05 4.29
C ASP A 237 -2.60 28.28 3.14
N GLU A 238 -3.07 28.82 2.03
CA GLU A 238 -2.28 29.00 0.81
C GLU A 238 -1.11 29.99 1.02
N ASN A 239 -1.31 31.03 1.85
CA ASN A 239 -0.24 31.99 2.15
C ASN A 239 0.87 31.33 2.99
N TYR A 240 0.50 30.47 3.94
CA TYR A 240 1.48 29.70 4.70
C TYR A 240 2.27 28.76 3.78
N ILE A 241 1.59 28.03 2.92
CA ILE A 241 2.19 27.08 1.99
C ILE A 241 3.08 27.75 0.95
N SER A 242 2.74 28.96 0.48
CA SER A 242 3.57 29.71 -0.46
C SER A 242 4.97 30.01 0.08
N ASN A 243 5.13 30.13 1.42
CA ASN A 243 6.45 30.27 2.03
C ASN A 243 7.28 28.99 2.05
N LEU A 244 6.68 27.85 1.69
CA LEU A 244 7.34 26.53 1.62
C LEU A 244 7.63 26.09 0.18
N GLU A 245 7.52 26.97 -0.83
CA GLU A 245 7.70 26.60 -2.25
C GLU A 245 9.08 25.97 -2.52
N ASN A 246 10.11 26.37 -1.78
CA ASN A 246 11.45 25.76 -1.85
C ASN A 246 11.51 24.31 -1.32
N LYS A 247 10.48 23.83 -0.65
CA LYS A 247 10.32 22.44 -0.16
C LYS A 247 9.43 21.60 -1.04
N LYS A 248 8.77 22.20 -2.03
CA LYS A 248 7.82 21.54 -2.93
C LYS A 248 8.54 20.59 -3.88
N ILE A 249 8.10 19.35 -3.88
CA ILE A 249 8.65 18.29 -4.71
C ILE A 249 7.51 17.66 -5.52
N TYR A 250 7.68 17.60 -6.83
CA TYR A 250 6.89 16.74 -7.72
C TYR A 250 7.52 15.35 -7.70
N VAL A 251 6.86 14.39 -7.10
CA VAL A 251 7.41 13.05 -6.89
C VAL A 251 7.36 12.27 -8.20
N ASN A 252 8.53 12.07 -8.84
CA ASN A 252 8.63 11.22 -10.01
C ASN A 252 8.48 9.77 -9.61
N VAL A 253 7.56 9.04 -10.28
CA VAL A 253 7.32 7.62 -10.05
C VAL A 253 7.33 6.85 -11.36
N LYS A 254 7.71 5.59 -11.27
CA LYS A 254 7.55 4.59 -12.34
C LYS A 254 6.44 3.61 -11.96
N ALA A 255 5.90 2.94 -12.97
CA ALA A 255 5.03 1.80 -12.72
C ALA A 255 5.75 0.75 -11.86
N GLY A 256 5.09 0.27 -10.83
CA GLY A 256 5.64 -0.64 -9.83
C GLY A 256 6.26 0.03 -8.61
N ASP A 257 6.42 1.36 -8.58
CA ASP A 257 6.93 2.08 -7.40
C ASP A 257 5.84 2.23 -6.32
N LEU A 258 6.24 2.08 -5.07
CA LEU A 258 5.42 2.35 -3.89
C LEU A 258 5.89 3.66 -3.24
N VAL A 259 5.00 4.63 -3.10
CA VAL A 259 5.26 5.86 -2.35
C VAL A 259 4.60 5.75 -0.99
N ILE A 260 5.35 6.02 0.07
CA ILE A 260 4.86 6.05 1.45
C ILE A 260 5.09 7.45 2.03
N TRP A 261 4.13 7.98 2.79
CA TRP A 261 4.29 9.25 3.50
C TRP A 261 3.65 9.23 4.88
N ASP A 262 4.20 10.05 5.76
CA ASP A 262 3.63 10.34 7.08
C ASP A 262 2.33 11.16 6.92
N SER A 263 1.26 10.79 7.61
CA SER A 263 -0.04 11.47 7.52
C SER A 263 -0.01 12.97 7.86
N ARG A 264 1.04 13.45 8.51
CA ARG A 264 1.28 14.86 8.80
C ARG A 264 1.89 15.64 7.63
N THR A 265 2.40 14.95 6.60
CA THR A 265 3.06 15.59 5.45
C THR A 265 2.07 16.44 4.66
N PHE A 266 2.45 17.66 4.32
CA PHE A 266 1.67 18.54 3.47
C PHE A 266 1.79 18.08 2.02
N HIS A 267 0.64 17.78 1.39
CA HIS A 267 0.64 17.15 0.07
C HIS A 267 -0.64 17.41 -0.71
N GLN A 268 -0.58 17.11 -2.00
CA GLN A 268 -1.72 17.05 -2.92
C GLN A 268 -1.37 16.24 -4.17
N ASN A 269 -2.36 15.79 -4.93
CA ASN A 269 -2.16 15.38 -6.31
C ASN A 269 -2.20 16.57 -7.26
N THR A 270 -1.55 16.46 -8.42
CA THR A 270 -1.70 17.39 -9.54
C THR A 270 -2.18 16.67 -10.79
N CYS A 271 -3.05 17.32 -11.53
CA CYS A 271 -3.52 16.85 -12.85
C CYS A 271 -2.55 17.19 -13.99
N GLY A 272 -1.41 17.80 -13.69
CA GLY A 272 -0.47 18.31 -14.69
C GLY A 272 -0.90 19.65 -15.29
N ASN A 273 -0.15 20.15 -16.26
CA ASN A 273 -0.50 21.35 -17.00
C ASN A 273 -1.54 21.04 -18.11
N SER A 274 -2.05 22.06 -18.80
CA SER A 274 -3.07 21.94 -19.84
C SER A 274 -2.68 21.07 -21.04
N ASN A 275 -1.37 20.87 -21.26
CA ASN A 275 -0.83 20.06 -22.36
C ASN A 275 -0.44 18.66 -21.88
N CYS A 276 -0.52 18.38 -20.58
CA CYS A 276 -0.20 17.07 -20.05
C CYS A 276 -1.16 16.01 -20.59
N ASN A 277 -0.59 14.91 -21.04
CA ASN A 277 -1.32 13.72 -21.51
C ASN A 277 -0.80 12.44 -20.86
N GLU A 278 -0.15 12.56 -19.70
CA GLU A 278 0.21 11.39 -18.92
C GLU A 278 -1.06 10.68 -18.43
N GLU A 279 -1.13 9.37 -18.62
CA GLU A 279 -2.05 8.53 -17.86
C GLU A 279 -1.54 8.42 -16.42
N ARG A 280 -2.43 8.54 -15.44
CA ARG A 280 -2.09 8.28 -14.04
C ARG A 280 -3.06 7.29 -13.44
N LEU A 281 -2.53 6.18 -12.97
CA LEU A 281 -3.26 5.21 -12.16
C LEU A 281 -2.43 4.84 -10.95
N VAL A 282 -2.97 5.09 -9.76
CA VAL A 282 -2.35 4.70 -8.48
C VAL A 282 -3.39 4.09 -7.55
N GLN A 283 -3.04 3.01 -6.83
CA GLN A 283 -3.87 2.41 -5.78
C GLN A 283 -3.44 2.92 -4.41
N TYR A 284 -4.38 3.50 -3.65
CA TYR A 284 -4.14 3.89 -2.26
C TYR A 284 -4.15 2.69 -1.33
N LEU A 285 -3.20 2.67 -0.40
CA LEU A 285 -2.98 1.58 0.54
C LEU A 285 -2.60 2.14 1.91
N CYS A 286 -3.20 1.61 2.96
CA CYS A 286 -2.86 1.98 4.32
C CYS A 286 -3.04 0.80 5.26
N TYR A 287 -2.07 0.61 6.15
CA TYR A 287 -2.06 -0.49 7.12
C TYR A 287 -1.68 0.03 8.49
N LEU A 288 -2.35 -0.48 9.52
CA LEU A 288 -2.05 -0.20 10.91
C LEU A 288 -1.96 -1.51 11.72
N PRO A 289 -1.25 -1.49 12.87
CA PRO A 289 -1.14 -2.68 13.73
C PRO A 289 -2.50 -3.21 14.17
N LYS A 290 -2.74 -4.52 14.01
CA LYS A 290 -4.00 -5.18 14.39
C LYS A 290 -4.25 -5.12 15.89
N ASN A 291 -3.17 -5.18 16.70
CA ASN A 291 -3.23 -5.24 18.16
C ASN A 291 -3.26 -3.87 18.85
N ASP A 292 -3.43 -2.76 18.11
CA ASP A 292 -3.62 -1.43 18.71
C ASP A 292 -4.97 -1.36 19.43
N ILE A 293 -5.00 -0.69 20.61
CA ILE A 293 -6.21 -0.51 21.41
C ILE A 293 -7.34 0.22 20.66
N LYS A 294 -6.98 1.07 19.67
CA LYS A 294 -7.94 1.77 18.81
C LYS A 294 -8.67 0.83 17.85
N ASN A 295 -8.07 -0.33 17.53
CA ASN A 295 -8.72 -1.40 16.75
C ASN A 295 -9.63 -2.27 17.64
N ASN A 296 -10.50 -1.63 18.40
CA ASN A 296 -11.42 -2.28 19.34
C ASN A 296 -12.48 -3.16 18.61
N LYS A 297 -13.26 -3.91 19.39
CA LYS A 297 -14.28 -4.84 18.88
C LYS A 297 -15.25 -4.18 17.87
N ARG A 298 -15.62 -2.91 18.09
CA ARG A 298 -16.50 -2.18 17.17
C ARG A 298 -15.83 -1.94 15.83
N GLN A 299 -14.54 -1.56 15.83
CA GLN A 299 -13.78 -1.35 14.58
C GLN A 299 -13.55 -2.66 13.84
N GLN A 300 -13.28 -3.74 14.55
CA GLN A 300 -13.13 -5.08 13.96
C GLN A 300 -14.45 -5.59 13.34
N GLN A 301 -15.59 -5.34 13.99
CA GLN A 301 -16.90 -5.69 13.43
C GLN A 301 -17.23 -4.84 12.22
N LEU A 302 -17.03 -3.51 12.29
CA LEU A 302 -17.24 -2.61 11.18
C LEU A 302 -16.38 -2.97 9.97
N ARG A 303 -15.14 -3.41 10.19
CA ARG A 303 -14.26 -3.86 9.10
C ARG A 303 -14.82 -5.08 8.38
N ARG A 304 -15.33 -6.08 9.10
CA ARG A 304 -15.99 -7.25 8.51
C ARG A 304 -17.23 -6.84 7.71
N GLU A 305 -18.07 -5.99 8.29
CA GLU A 305 -19.25 -5.43 7.63
C GLU A 305 -18.87 -4.68 6.34
N CYS A 306 -17.79 -3.88 6.35
CA CYS A 306 -17.30 -3.21 5.14
C CYS A 306 -16.89 -4.19 4.05
N VAL A 307 -16.34 -5.37 4.39
CA VAL A 307 -15.99 -6.39 3.40
C VAL A 307 -17.24 -7.12 2.87
N GLU A 308 -18.15 -7.49 3.77
CA GLU A 308 -19.38 -8.19 3.42
C GLU A 308 -20.26 -7.33 2.48
N GLU A 309 -20.42 -6.05 2.81
CA GLU A 309 -21.23 -5.08 2.08
C GLU A 309 -20.44 -4.28 1.01
N ARG A 310 -19.15 -4.57 0.86
CA ARG A 310 -18.23 -3.90 -0.09
C ARG A 310 -18.19 -2.37 0.05
N TYR A 311 -18.27 -1.85 1.28
CA TYR A 311 -18.18 -0.41 1.53
C TYR A 311 -16.76 0.12 1.35
N THR A 312 -16.56 1.03 0.41
CA THR A 312 -15.33 1.81 0.31
C THR A 312 -15.19 2.71 1.55
N THR A 313 -13.99 2.83 2.10
CA THR A 313 -13.70 3.64 3.28
C THR A 313 -12.71 4.75 2.99
N SER A 314 -12.46 5.61 3.97
CA SER A 314 -11.30 6.50 3.97
C SER A 314 -9.99 5.68 4.10
N HIS A 315 -8.86 6.39 3.99
CA HIS A 315 -7.53 5.76 4.09
C HIS A 315 -7.18 5.22 5.50
N TRP A 316 -7.88 5.63 6.56
CA TRP A 316 -7.60 5.15 7.91
C TRP A 316 -8.15 3.75 8.15
N PRO A 317 -7.29 2.74 8.50
CA PRO A 317 -7.77 1.42 8.92
C PRO A 317 -8.58 1.44 10.22
N TYR A 318 -8.30 2.42 11.11
CA TYR A 318 -9.13 2.76 12.25
C TYR A 318 -8.85 4.21 12.72
N PRO A 319 -9.90 5.01 13.05
CA PRO A 319 -11.32 4.65 12.89
C PRO A 319 -11.70 4.57 11.41
N LEU A 320 -12.40 3.52 11.04
CA LEU A 320 -12.97 3.38 9.70
C LEU A 320 -14.04 4.45 9.48
N ALA A 321 -13.98 5.10 8.32
CA ALA A 321 -14.99 6.04 7.87
C ALA A 321 -15.51 5.59 6.49
N ILE A 322 -16.78 5.14 6.45
CA ILE A 322 -17.42 4.67 5.22
C ILE A 322 -17.69 5.86 4.30
N VAL A 323 -17.35 5.73 3.03
CA VAL A 323 -17.71 6.68 1.99
C VAL A 323 -19.21 6.61 1.75
N PRO A 324 -19.93 7.75 1.68
CA PRO A 324 -21.36 7.75 1.38
C PRO A 324 -21.65 7.02 0.06
N ALA A 325 -22.69 6.19 0.03
CA ALA A 325 -23.04 5.38 -1.16
C ALA A 325 -23.34 6.23 -2.40
N GLN A 326 -23.90 7.42 -2.21
CA GLN A 326 -24.22 8.34 -3.30
C GLN A 326 -23.33 9.58 -3.28
N PRO A 327 -22.97 10.12 -4.46
CA PRO A 327 -22.12 11.29 -4.55
C PRO A 327 -22.71 12.54 -3.85
N ARG A 328 -21.88 13.24 -3.08
CA ARG A 328 -22.26 14.55 -2.49
C ARG A 328 -22.62 15.59 -3.56
N TYR A 329 -22.13 15.45 -4.77
CA TYR A 329 -22.52 16.20 -5.94
C TYR A 329 -24.05 16.29 -6.09
N ASN A 330 -24.77 15.21 -5.83
CA ASN A 330 -26.23 15.14 -5.94
C ASN A 330 -26.95 16.08 -4.98
N TYR A 331 -26.35 16.42 -3.86
CA TYR A 331 -26.90 17.38 -2.92
C TYR A 331 -26.89 18.81 -3.47
N TYR A 332 -25.82 19.18 -4.17
CA TYR A 332 -25.66 20.51 -4.78
C TYR A 332 -26.29 20.61 -6.17
N ASN A 333 -26.60 19.47 -6.80
CA ASN A 333 -27.15 19.40 -8.16
C ASN A 333 -28.42 18.52 -8.20
N PRO A 334 -29.53 18.94 -7.53
CA PRO A 334 -30.72 18.11 -7.36
C PRO A 334 -31.46 17.79 -8.68
N HIS A 335 -31.26 18.63 -9.72
CA HIS A 335 -31.88 18.45 -11.05
C HIS A 335 -31.05 17.60 -12.01
N ASN A 336 -29.78 17.33 -11.69
CA ASN A 336 -28.87 16.57 -12.53
C ASN A 336 -28.10 15.54 -11.69
N LYS A 337 -28.86 14.67 -11.02
CA LYS A 337 -28.32 13.65 -10.12
C LYS A 337 -27.71 12.48 -10.90
N ILE A 338 -26.56 12.03 -10.45
CA ILE A 338 -25.97 10.76 -10.88
C ILE A 338 -26.23 9.75 -9.76
N ILE A 339 -27.10 8.79 -10.04
CA ILE A 339 -27.49 7.75 -9.08
C ILE A 339 -26.73 6.46 -9.41
N ILE A 340 -26.00 5.94 -8.43
CA ILE A 340 -25.32 4.67 -8.55
C ILE A 340 -26.27 3.57 -8.04
N ASP A 341 -26.59 2.61 -8.91
CA ASP A 341 -27.30 1.40 -8.52
C ASP A 341 -26.28 0.30 -8.18
N TYR A 342 -26.06 0.12 -6.89
CA TYR A 342 -25.10 -0.89 -6.38
C TYR A 342 -25.53 -2.33 -6.63
N ASN A 343 -26.83 -2.59 -6.93
CA ASN A 343 -27.32 -3.94 -7.23
C ASN A 343 -26.90 -4.42 -8.62
N THR A 344 -26.49 -3.50 -9.49
CA THR A 344 -26.05 -3.82 -10.87
C THR A 344 -24.55 -4.05 -10.97
N LEU A 345 -23.79 -3.75 -9.91
CA LEU A 345 -22.33 -3.86 -9.94
C LEU A 345 -21.90 -5.34 -9.95
N PRO A 346 -20.90 -5.69 -10.79
CA PRO A 346 -20.38 -7.05 -10.81
C PRO A 346 -19.67 -7.37 -9.48
N CYS A 347 -19.95 -8.55 -8.93
CA CYS A 347 -19.26 -9.05 -7.76
C CYS A 347 -17.82 -9.44 -8.14
N PRO A 348 -16.78 -8.93 -7.46
CA PRO A 348 -15.41 -9.30 -7.75
C PRO A 348 -15.12 -10.77 -7.38
N ILE A 349 -14.32 -11.46 -8.20
CA ILE A 349 -13.87 -12.82 -7.93
C ILE A 349 -12.62 -12.75 -7.06
N LEU A 350 -12.70 -13.21 -5.80
CA LEU A 350 -11.67 -13.07 -4.78
C LEU A 350 -11.32 -14.40 -4.07
N HIS A 351 -11.82 -15.53 -4.56
CA HIS A 351 -11.65 -16.83 -3.86
C HIS A 351 -10.18 -17.25 -3.71
N ASP A 352 -9.35 -16.89 -4.67
CA ASP A 352 -7.90 -17.14 -4.69
C ASP A 352 -7.12 -16.22 -3.73
N LEU A 353 -7.67 -15.10 -3.32
CA LEU A 353 -7.08 -14.14 -2.38
C LEU A 353 -7.64 -14.23 -0.96
N LYS A 354 -8.56 -15.19 -0.72
CA LYS A 354 -9.33 -15.23 0.53
C LYS A 354 -8.45 -15.34 1.78
N GLU A 355 -7.43 -16.17 1.76
CA GLU A 355 -6.55 -16.36 2.91
C GLU A 355 -5.77 -15.08 3.25
N GLU A 356 -5.26 -14.37 2.23
CA GLU A 356 -4.53 -13.12 2.40
C GLU A 356 -5.44 -11.98 2.86
N ILE A 357 -6.68 -11.94 2.36
CA ILE A 357 -7.72 -10.99 2.80
C ILE A 357 -8.02 -11.22 4.28
N ASP A 358 -8.28 -12.46 4.69
CA ASP A 358 -8.62 -12.81 6.08
C ASP A 358 -7.49 -12.42 7.07
N LYS A 359 -6.22 -12.45 6.64
CA LYS A 359 -5.07 -12.00 7.46
C LYS A 359 -5.08 -10.48 7.74
N LEU A 360 -5.73 -9.68 6.88
CA LEU A 360 -5.77 -8.22 6.96
C LEU A 360 -7.07 -7.66 7.59
N LEU A 361 -7.91 -8.53 8.09
CA LEU A 361 -9.16 -8.20 8.80
C LEU A 361 -9.02 -8.47 10.29
#